data_63b8c10024722be0412ba5f931345eca
#
_entry.id   63b8c10024722be0412ba5f931345eca
#
_cell.length_a   1.000
_cell.length_b   1.000
_cell.length_c   1.000
_cell.angle_alpha   90.00
_cell.angle_beta   90.00
_cell.angle_gamma   90.00
#
_symmetry.space_group_name_H-M   'P 1'
#
loop_
_entity.id
_entity.type
_entity.pdbx_description
1 polymer ?
#
loop_
_entity_poly.entity_id
_entity_poly.type
_entity_poly.pdbx_seq_one_letter_code
_entity_poly.pdbx_strand_id
1 'polypeptide(L)'
;MKTVLQIIVEAGGLTNAEYISVENEPWMRLVIEVLPERGPDGHVVVSVAHYGEQNSDPMRDPEMLFEVVEGESRQPEFWPFYFRNDYAAVEQWSRRRDEAGNLHCLPKRTHEFDQFAKMWDRNLREQGFLEAFRRRACGQAELFENSDEGRR
;
A
#
# COMPACT_ATOMS: atom_id res chain seq x y z
N MET A 1 0.66 7.96 -5.24
CA MET A 1 1.09 7.38 -3.94
C MET A 1 2.60 7.58 -3.72
N LYS A 2 3.05 8.84 -3.59
CA LYS A 2 4.49 9.18 -3.42
C LYS A 2 5.04 8.74 -2.04
N THR A 3 4.25 8.92 -0.99
CA THR A 3 4.61 8.51 0.38
C THR A 3 4.79 7.00 0.47
N VAL A 4 3.84 6.24 -0.11
CA VAL A 4 3.92 4.77 -0.18
C VAL A 4 5.11 4.31 -1.00
N LEU A 5 5.35 4.93 -2.16
CA LEU A 5 6.52 4.63 -3.00
C LEU A 5 7.83 4.85 -2.22
N GLN A 6 7.93 5.94 -1.47
CA GLN A 6 9.14 6.23 -0.69
C GLN A 6 9.36 5.20 0.41
N ILE A 7 8.30 4.77 1.11
CA ILE A 7 8.37 3.67 2.10
C ILE A 7 8.89 2.38 1.42
N ILE A 8 8.35 2.04 0.26
CA ILE A 8 8.78 0.85 -0.50
C ILE A 8 10.27 0.96 -0.91
N VAL A 9 10.70 2.11 -1.41
CA VAL A 9 12.11 2.33 -1.80
C VAL A 9 13.03 2.20 -0.60
N GLU A 10 12.69 2.80 0.55
CA GLU A 10 13.48 2.72 1.78
C GLU A 10 13.46 1.32 2.41
N ALA A 11 12.44 0.51 2.14
CA ALA A 11 12.39 -0.91 2.51
C ALA A 11 13.25 -1.82 1.62
N GLY A 12 13.88 -1.27 0.57
CA GLY A 12 14.72 -2.03 -0.37
C GLY A 12 14.07 -2.34 -1.72
N GLY A 13 13.00 -1.63 -2.06
CA GLY A 13 12.26 -1.78 -3.33
C GLY A 13 11.18 -2.86 -3.30
N LEU A 14 10.46 -3.02 -4.41
CA LEU A 14 9.33 -3.94 -4.53
C LEU A 14 9.69 -5.41 -4.24
N THR A 15 10.91 -5.83 -4.54
CA THR A 15 11.38 -7.20 -4.32
C THR A 15 11.56 -7.53 -2.83
N ASN A 16 11.89 -6.53 -2.01
CA ASN A 16 12.10 -6.67 -0.57
C ASN A 16 10.91 -6.20 0.27
N ALA A 17 9.94 -5.52 -0.35
CA ALA A 17 8.76 -4.97 0.29
C ALA A 17 7.55 -5.91 0.19
N GLU A 18 7.75 -7.24 0.35
CA GLU A 18 6.66 -8.21 0.27
C GLU A 18 5.53 -7.87 1.25
N TYR A 19 5.88 -7.45 2.46
CA TYR A 19 4.94 -7.04 3.49
C TYR A 19 5.56 -5.98 4.41
N ILE A 20 4.96 -4.80 4.43
CA ILE A 20 5.35 -3.70 5.33
C ILE A 20 4.16 -3.34 6.19
N SER A 21 4.34 -3.30 7.51
CA SER A 21 3.32 -2.85 8.47
C SER A 21 3.87 -1.67 9.25
N VAL A 22 3.14 -0.55 9.29
CA VAL A 22 3.54 0.68 9.99
C VAL A 22 2.47 1.04 11.01
N GLU A 23 2.84 0.94 12.28
CA GLU A 23 2.05 1.46 13.40
C GLU A 23 2.35 2.95 13.59
N ASN A 24 1.32 3.76 13.71
CA ASN A 24 1.45 5.21 13.91
C ASN A 24 0.25 5.78 14.68
N GLU A 25 0.17 5.51 15.96
CA GLU A 25 -0.92 6.03 16.81
C GLU A 25 -1.03 7.56 16.74
N PRO A 26 -2.26 8.10 16.74
CA PRO A 26 -3.56 7.41 16.95
C PRO A 26 -4.21 6.84 15.68
N TRP A 27 -3.48 6.79 14.57
CA TRP A 27 -3.99 6.37 13.28
C TRP A 27 -4.06 4.84 13.18
N MET A 28 -4.97 4.34 12.33
CA MET A 28 -5.02 2.91 12.02
C MET A 28 -3.70 2.47 11.38
N ARG A 29 -3.30 1.24 11.68
CA ARG A 29 -2.11 0.60 11.10
C ARG A 29 -2.17 0.62 9.57
N LEU A 30 -1.10 1.10 8.95
CA LEU A 30 -0.89 1.04 7.50
C LEU A 30 -0.18 -0.27 7.13
N VAL A 31 -0.74 -0.99 6.17
CA VAL A 31 -0.12 -2.18 5.58
C VAL A 31 0.09 -1.95 4.10
N ILE A 32 1.30 -2.22 3.62
CA ILE A 32 1.68 -2.19 2.21
C ILE A 32 2.17 -3.60 1.87
N GLU A 33 1.60 -4.21 0.84
CA GLU A 33 1.89 -5.59 0.47
C GLU A 33 2.03 -5.72 -1.06
N VAL A 34 3.10 -6.38 -1.50
CA VAL A 34 3.26 -6.75 -2.91
C VAL A 34 2.57 -8.09 -3.12
N LEU A 35 1.53 -8.09 -3.94
CA LEU A 35 0.74 -9.29 -4.19
C LEU A 35 1.38 -10.19 -5.26
N PRO A 36 1.25 -11.52 -5.15
CA PRO A 36 1.79 -12.45 -6.13
C PRO A 36 1.02 -12.40 -7.46
N GLU A 37 -0.27 -12.04 -7.43
CA GLU A 37 -1.11 -11.93 -8.60
C GLU A 37 -0.79 -10.66 -9.39
N ARG A 38 -0.94 -10.75 -10.73
CA ARG A 38 -0.82 -9.59 -11.60
C ARG A 38 -2.15 -8.85 -11.71
N GLY A 39 -2.07 -7.54 -11.92
CA GLY A 39 -3.23 -6.70 -12.13
C GLY A 39 -3.88 -6.86 -13.50
N PRO A 40 -4.96 -6.11 -13.78
CA PRO A 40 -5.73 -6.21 -15.02
C PRO A 40 -4.90 -6.01 -16.30
N ASP A 41 -3.86 -5.18 -16.26
CA ASP A 41 -2.96 -4.91 -17.38
C ASP A 41 -1.66 -5.72 -17.32
N GLY A 42 -1.54 -6.65 -16.36
CA GLY A 42 -0.43 -7.58 -16.22
C GLY A 42 0.76 -7.07 -15.42
N HIS A 43 0.65 -5.92 -14.77
CA HIS A 43 1.71 -5.34 -13.95
C HIS A 43 1.72 -5.90 -12.52
N VAL A 44 2.81 -5.61 -11.79
CA VAL A 44 2.93 -5.92 -10.35
C VAL A 44 1.84 -5.19 -9.59
N VAL A 45 1.23 -5.87 -8.62
CA VAL A 45 0.19 -5.28 -7.76
C VAL A 45 0.73 -4.98 -6.38
N VAL A 46 0.42 -3.78 -5.90
CA VAL A 46 0.63 -3.36 -4.52
C VAL A 46 -0.74 -3.11 -3.88
N SER A 47 -0.99 -3.79 -2.78
CA SER A 47 -2.08 -3.48 -1.85
C SER A 47 -1.60 -2.43 -0.86
N VAL A 48 -2.41 -1.41 -0.64
CA VAL A 48 -2.24 -0.42 0.43
C VAL A 48 -3.52 -0.40 1.23
N ALA A 49 -3.43 -0.63 2.54
CA ALA A 49 -4.60 -0.71 3.40
C ALA A 49 -4.36 -0.09 4.77
N HIS A 50 -5.38 0.56 5.32
CA HIS A 50 -5.51 0.74 6.75
C HIS A 50 -6.32 -0.40 7.37
N TYR A 51 -5.87 -0.88 8.52
CA TYR A 51 -6.58 -1.90 9.27
C TYR A 51 -7.02 -1.35 10.62
N GLY A 52 -8.34 -1.32 10.82
CA GLY A 52 -8.98 -1.21 12.13
C GLY A 52 -9.39 -2.59 12.64
N GLU A 53 -10.14 -2.61 13.72
CA GLU A 53 -10.65 -3.83 14.34
C GLU A 53 -12.13 -3.66 14.72
N GLN A 54 -12.92 -4.69 14.46
CA GLN A 54 -14.31 -4.77 14.92
C GLN A 54 -14.58 -6.21 15.40
N ASN A 55 -14.95 -6.37 16.66
CA ASN A 55 -15.18 -7.67 17.29
C ASN A 55 -14.00 -8.65 17.16
N SER A 56 -12.76 -8.12 17.25
CA SER A 56 -11.50 -8.86 17.05
C SER A 56 -11.23 -9.29 15.59
N ASP A 57 -12.06 -8.88 14.65
CA ASP A 57 -11.80 -9.08 13.22
C ASP A 57 -11.09 -7.87 12.60
N PRO A 58 -10.04 -8.08 11.79
CA PRO A 58 -9.37 -6.99 11.09
C PRO A 58 -10.30 -6.43 9.99
N MET A 59 -10.49 -5.12 10.00
CA MET A 59 -11.35 -4.40 9.07
C MET A 59 -10.53 -3.45 8.21
N ARG A 60 -10.68 -3.53 6.88
CA ARG A 60 -10.02 -2.61 5.94
C ARG A 60 -10.75 -1.27 5.87
N ASP A 61 -10.00 -0.17 6.01
CA ASP A 61 -10.60 1.18 5.99
C ASP A 61 -9.61 2.27 5.52
N PRO A 62 -9.38 2.41 4.24
CA PRO A 62 -9.72 1.51 3.12
C PRO A 62 -8.60 0.53 2.78
N GLU A 63 -8.85 -0.33 1.79
CA GLU A 63 -7.85 -0.99 0.97
C GLU A 63 -7.98 -0.51 -0.47
N MET A 64 -6.85 -0.23 -1.12
CA MET A 64 -6.75 -0.03 -2.55
C MET A 64 -5.68 -0.93 -3.16
N LEU A 65 -5.98 -1.47 -4.35
CA LEU A 65 -4.98 -2.17 -5.15
C LEU A 65 -4.54 -1.29 -6.29
N PHE A 66 -3.23 -1.26 -6.49
CA PHE A 66 -2.56 -0.49 -7.53
C PHE A 66 -1.72 -1.39 -8.41
N GLU A 67 -1.81 -1.22 -9.72
CA GLU A 67 -0.75 -1.67 -10.60
C GLU A 67 0.41 -0.68 -10.54
N VAL A 68 1.64 -1.22 -10.46
CA VAL A 68 2.86 -0.40 -10.49
C VAL A 68 3.44 -0.46 -11.89
N VAL A 69 3.44 0.67 -12.57
CA VAL A 69 3.93 0.81 -13.94
C VAL A 69 5.11 1.75 -14.00
N GLU A 70 6.00 1.55 -14.96
CA GLU A 70 7.08 2.48 -15.23
C GLU A 70 6.52 3.71 -15.97
N GLY A 71 6.53 4.86 -15.30
CA GLY A 71 6.07 6.11 -15.86
C GLY A 71 7.02 6.69 -16.91
N GLU A 72 6.57 7.72 -17.63
CA GLU A 72 7.36 8.43 -18.68
C GLU A 72 8.71 8.95 -18.15
N SER A 73 8.77 9.35 -16.89
CA SER A 73 9.99 9.81 -16.22
C SER A 73 10.86 8.69 -15.64
N ARG A 74 10.57 7.42 -15.95
CA ARG A 74 11.16 6.23 -15.34
C ARG A 74 10.93 6.14 -13.81
N GLN A 75 10.00 6.91 -13.29
CA GLN A 75 9.53 6.79 -11.92
C GLN A 75 8.33 5.85 -11.89
N PRO A 76 8.22 4.96 -10.88
CA PRO A 76 7.06 4.11 -10.72
C PRO A 76 5.79 4.94 -10.51
N GLU A 77 4.75 4.59 -11.24
CA GLU A 77 3.41 5.15 -11.10
C GLU A 77 2.47 4.11 -10.54
N PHE A 78 1.56 4.55 -9.67
CA PHE A 78 0.55 3.71 -9.04
C PHE A 78 -0.79 3.94 -9.73
N TRP A 79 -1.27 2.92 -10.43
CA TRP A 79 -2.54 2.94 -11.17
C TRP A 79 -3.61 2.19 -10.40
N PRO A 80 -4.53 2.88 -9.69
CA PRO A 80 -5.54 2.24 -8.87
C PRO A 80 -6.57 1.52 -9.75
N PHE A 81 -6.99 0.32 -9.33
CA PHE A 81 -8.02 -0.43 -10.04
C PHE A 81 -9.07 -1.08 -9.13
N TYR A 82 -8.83 -1.12 -7.82
CA TYR A 82 -9.70 -1.71 -6.82
C TYR A 82 -9.76 -0.86 -5.55
N PHE A 83 -10.94 -0.83 -4.93
CA PHE A 83 -11.20 -0.16 -3.67
C PHE A 83 -12.12 -1.01 -2.79
N ARG A 84 -11.80 -1.10 -1.50
CA ARG A 84 -12.62 -1.78 -0.50
C ARG A 84 -12.63 -1.01 0.82
N ASN A 85 -13.81 -0.95 1.45
CA ASN A 85 -13.99 -0.46 2.81
C ASN A 85 -14.97 -1.36 3.53
N ASP A 86 -14.49 -2.11 4.52
CA ASP A 86 -15.29 -3.12 5.23
C ASP A 86 -16.34 -2.47 6.14
N TYR A 87 -16.03 -1.33 6.77
CA TYR A 87 -17.01 -0.61 7.60
C TYR A 87 -18.17 -0.02 6.80
N ALA A 88 -17.93 0.38 5.58
CA ALA A 88 -18.94 0.91 4.67
C ALA A 88 -19.62 -0.18 3.82
N ALA A 89 -19.18 -1.44 3.92
CA ALA A 89 -19.59 -2.55 3.07
C ALA A 89 -19.48 -2.22 1.57
N VAL A 90 -18.39 -1.55 1.18
CA VAL A 90 -18.13 -1.15 -0.21
C VAL A 90 -16.98 -1.97 -0.76
N GLU A 91 -17.19 -2.52 -1.97
CA GLU A 91 -16.17 -3.18 -2.77
C GLU A 91 -16.41 -2.83 -4.24
N GLN A 92 -15.39 -2.26 -4.90
CA GLN A 92 -15.52 -1.69 -6.24
C GLN A 92 -14.27 -1.89 -7.07
N TRP A 93 -14.48 -2.06 -8.41
CA TRP A 93 -13.45 -2.20 -9.42
C TRP A 93 -13.60 -1.07 -10.44
N SER A 94 -12.50 -0.45 -10.83
CA SER A 94 -12.47 0.46 -11.97
C SER A 94 -11.97 -0.25 -13.24
N ARG A 95 -11.13 -1.27 -13.06
CA ARG A 95 -10.62 -2.14 -14.13
C ARG A 95 -10.54 -3.58 -13.62
N ARG A 96 -10.97 -4.52 -14.44
CA ARG A 96 -10.87 -5.97 -14.16
C ARG A 96 -10.89 -6.76 -15.45
N ARG A 97 -10.34 -7.98 -15.44
CA ARG A 97 -10.58 -8.97 -16.50
C ARG A 97 -11.71 -9.90 -16.11
N ASP A 98 -12.53 -10.26 -17.09
CA ASP A 98 -13.52 -11.31 -16.92
C ASP A 98 -12.88 -12.71 -17.09
N GLU A 99 -13.69 -13.77 -16.92
CA GLU A 99 -13.25 -15.17 -17.07
C GLU A 99 -12.75 -15.50 -18.48
N ALA A 100 -13.21 -14.77 -19.50
CA ALA A 100 -12.76 -14.90 -20.88
C ALA A 100 -11.47 -14.08 -21.17
N GLY A 101 -10.96 -13.32 -20.19
CA GLY A 101 -9.77 -12.50 -20.30
C GLY A 101 -10.01 -11.11 -20.89
N ASN A 102 -11.27 -10.70 -21.12
CA ASN A 102 -11.58 -9.36 -21.65
C ASN A 102 -11.39 -8.30 -20.55
N LEU A 103 -10.74 -7.20 -20.91
CA LEU A 103 -10.54 -6.07 -20.01
C LEU A 103 -11.80 -5.18 -19.97
N HIS A 104 -12.35 -5.00 -18.80
CA HIS A 104 -13.44 -4.07 -18.51
C HIS A 104 -12.92 -2.86 -17.77
N CYS A 105 -13.19 -1.66 -18.28
CA CYS A 105 -12.77 -0.39 -17.69
C CYS A 105 -13.97 0.52 -17.46
N LEU A 106 -13.95 1.21 -16.32
CA LEU A 106 -14.91 2.25 -15.95
C LEU A 106 -14.17 3.58 -15.76
N PRO A 107 -14.02 4.39 -16.82
CA PRO A 107 -13.15 5.59 -16.78
C PRO A 107 -13.51 6.58 -15.68
N LYS A 108 -14.80 6.79 -15.42
CA LYS A 108 -15.25 7.66 -14.33
C LYS A 108 -14.76 7.16 -12.98
N ARG A 109 -14.88 5.86 -12.71
CA ARG A 109 -14.42 5.24 -11.45
C ARG A 109 -12.90 5.24 -11.33
N THR A 110 -12.18 5.05 -12.41
CA THR A 110 -10.72 5.21 -12.44
C THR A 110 -10.32 6.61 -12.00
N HIS A 111 -10.98 7.64 -12.51
CA HIS A 111 -10.74 9.02 -12.09
C HIS A 111 -11.09 9.25 -10.60
N GLU A 112 -12.19 8.71 -10.12
CA GLU A 112 -12.58 8.79 -8.69
C GLU A 112 -11.54 8.13 -7.79
N PHE A 113 -11.01 6.97 -8.17
CA PHE A 113 -9.96 6.28 -7.44
C PHE A 113 -8.63 7.06 -7.44
N ASP A 114 -8.28 7.67 -8.56
CA ASP A 114 -7.09 8.54 -8.66
C ASP A 114 -7.20 9.75 -7.71
N GLN A 115 -8.35 10.39 -7.65
CA GLN A 115 -8.59 11.52 -6.75
C GLN A 115 -8.48 11.09 -5.29
N PHE A 116 -9.11 9.95 -4.96
CA PHE A 116 -9.04 9.40 -3.60
C PHE A 116 -7.60 9.04 -3.22
N ALA A 117 -6.87 8.35 -4.09
CA ALA A 117 -5.47 7.97 -3.85
C ALA A 117 -4.56 9.18 -3.61
N LYS A 118 -4.73 10.27 -4.35
CA LYS A 118 -4.00 11.53 -4.16
C LYS A 118 -4.31 12.18 -2.81
N MET A 119 -5.57 12.20 -2.42
CA MET A 119 -5.99 12.72 -1.11
C MET A 119 -5.42 11.86 0.02
N TRP A 120 -5.55 10.55 -0.09
CA TRP A 120 -5.06 9.60 0.91
C TRP A 120 -3.54 9.64 1.06
N ASP A 121 -2.78 9.72 -0.04
CA ASP A 121 -1.32 9.88 0.00
C ASP A 121 -0.87 11.17 0.73
N ARG A 122 -1.60 12.27 0.51
CA ARG A 122 -1.36 13.51 1.25
C ARG A 122 -1.63 13.31 2.75
N ASN A 123 -2.72 12.64 3.11
CA ASN A 123 -3.05 12.35 4.51
C ASN A 123 -1.97 11.46 5.15
N LEU A 124 -1.52 10.41 4.50
CA LEU A 124 -0.43 9.55 4.99
C LEU A 124 0.85 10.35 5.30
N ARG A 125 1.20 11.29 4.42
CA ARG A 125 2.35 12.18 4.63
C ARG A 125 2.13 13.12 5.82
N GLU A 126 0.98 13.80 5.89
CA GLU A 126 0.65 14.75 6.95
C GLU A 126 0.51 14.07 8.32
N GLN A 127 0.05 12.84 8.36
CA GLN A 127 -0.03 11.99 9.54
C GLN A 127 1.33 11.43 9.99
N GLY A 128 2.39 11.54 9.18
CA GLY A 128 3.75 11.14 9.54
C GLY A 128 4.05 9.64 9.40
N PHE A 129 3.39 8.94 8.47
CA PHE A 129 3.63 7.51 8.27
C PHE A 129 5.04 7.17 7.76
N LEU A 130 5.64 8.04 6.95
CA LEU A 130 7.03 7.86 6.50
C LEU A 130 8.01 7.94 7.68
N GLU A 131 7.84 8.91 8.56
CA GLU A 131 8.66 9.08 9.76
C GLU A 131 8.45 7.93 10.75
N ALA A 132 7.21 7.43 10.88
CA ALA A 132 6.90 6.26 11.71
C ALA A 132 7.61 4.99 11.18
N PHE A 133 7.61 4.78 9.87
CA PHE A 133 8.35 3.69 9.23
C PHE A 133 9.86 3.79 9.52
N ARG A 134 10.46 4.97 9.37
CA ARG A 134 11.90 5.20 9.63
C ARG A 134 12.28 4.96 11.08
N ARG A 135 11.46 5.41 12.04
CA ARG A 135 11.69 5.14 13.48
C ARG A 135 11.73 3.65 13.79
N ARG A 136 10.84 2.85 13.16
CA ARG A 136 10.84 1.40 13.32
C ARG A 136 12.12 0.76 12.77
N ALA A 137 12.57 1.19 11.61
CA ALA A 137 13.78 0.68 10.98
C ALA A 137 15.03 0.94 11.85
N CYS A 138 15.15 2.14 12.44
CA CYS A 138 16.23 2.47 13.38
C CYS A 138 16.18 1.61 14.65
N GLY A 139 15.01 1.43 15.26
CA GLY A 139 14.89 0.60 16.47
C GLY A 139 15.20 -0.88 16.25
N GLN A 140 14.96 -1.41 15.06
CA GLN A 140 15.38 -2.78 14.71
C GLN A 140 16.89 -2.90 14.52
N ALA A 141 17.55 -1.90 13.94
CA ALA A 141 19.02 -1.88 13.78
C ALA A 141 19.75 -1.88 15.13
N GLU A 142 19.29 -1.08 16.09
CA GLU A 142 19.87 -1.01 17.45
C GLU A 142 19.74 -2.35 18.22
N LEU A 143 18.66 -3.11 17.99
CA LEU A 143 18.47 -4.41 18.62
C LEU A 143 19.43 -5.48 18.07
N PHE A 144 19.80 -5.39 16.79
CA PHE A 144 20.76 -6.31 16.17
C PHE A 144 22.21 -5.99 16.60
N GLU A 145 22.60 -4.73 16.71
CA GLU A 145 23.92 -4.32 17.18
C GLU A 145 24.17 -4.75 18.65
N ASN A 146 23.17 -4.56 19.51
CA ASN A 146 23.28 -4.96 20.92
C ASN A 146 23.28 -6.48 21.15
N SER A 147 22.77 -7.27 20.18
CA SER A 147 22.80 -8.75 20.29
C SER A 147 24.15 -9.36 19.90
N ASP A 148 24.98 -8.64 19.15
CA ASP A 148 26.32 -9.13 18.72
C ASP A 148 27.43 -8.79 19.76
N GLU A 149 27.24 -7.76 20.58
CA GLU A 149 28.19 -7.43 21.67
C GLU A 149 28.10 -8.38 22.88
N GLY A 150 27.02 -9.14 23.03
CA GLY A 150 26.83 -10.11 24.11
C GLY A 150 27.47 -11.49 23.87
N ARG A 151 28.18 -11.70 22.76
CA ARG A 151 28.82 -12.97 22.39
C ARG A 151 30.35 -12.93 22.32
N ARG A 152 30.96 -12.00 23.02
CA ARG A 152 32.44 -11.98 23.17
C ARG A 152 32.83 -12.29 24.61
#